data_effa6b93f2b931b41a75622eb8ca2835
#
_entry.id   effa6b93f2b931b41a75622eb8ca2835
#
_cell.length_a   1.000
_cell.length_b   1.000
_cell.length_c   1.000
_cell.angle_alpha   90.00
_cell.angle_beta   90.00
_cell.angle_gamma   90.00
#
_symmetry.space_group_name_H-M   'P 1'
#
loop_
_entity.id
_entity.type
_entity.pdbx_description
1 polymer ?
#
loop_
_entity_poly.entity_id
_entity_poly.type
_entity_poly.pdbx_seq_one_letter_code
_entity_poly.pdbx_strand_id
1 'polypeptide(L)'
;MRAKSKESRPLTGEEIVARYFRYIDNKDLDGILDLFDYDAVVYEPFSKVEELHGRSAIEPFFKVAMMANNELRRTIKIEKAKKADNNNEITALTTFEKGDKVKGRLTFEFIEDDSGEKRIKSLHIEFL
;
A
#
# COMPACT_ATOMS: atom_id res chain seq x y z
N MET A 1 -15.92 12.04 -20.90
CA MET A 1 -15.80 12.15 -20.33
C MET A 1 -15.91 12.02 -19.79
N ARG A 2 -15.87 11.66 -19.45
CA ARG A 2 -15.88 11.51 -18.71
C ARG A 2 -16.07 11.49 -17.86
N ALA A 3 -16.44 11.16 -18.02
CA ALA A 3 -16.75 11.25 -17.05
C ALA A 3 -16.22 11.03 -16.08
N LYS A 4 -15.76 10.96 -15.79
CA LYS A 4 -15.24 10.93 -14.78
C LYS A 4 -15.63 11.76 -13.91
N SER A 5 -16.35 12.36 -14.04
CA SER A 5 -16.60 13.36 -13.20
C SER A 5 -17.00 12.95 -11.88
N LYS A 6 -17.87 12.08 -11.66
CA LYS A 6 -18.15 11.72 -10.37
C LYS A 6 -17.06 11.02 -9.85
N GLU A 7 -16.36 10.44 -10.66
CA GLU A 7 -15.25 9.87 -10.17
C GLU A 7 -14.31 10.86 -9.85
N SER A 8 -14.59 12.08 -9.98
CA SER A 8 -13.69 13.10 -9.56
C SER A 8 -13.55 13.15 -8.06
N ARG A 9 -14.36 12.47 -7.32
CA ARG A 9 -14.19 12.41 -5.88
C ARG A 9 -12.86 11.74 -5.54
N PRO A 10 -12.03 12.37 -4.70
CA PRO A 10 -10.76 11.74 -4.33
C PRO A 10 -11.00 10.44 -3.57
N LEU A 11 -10.08 9.52 -3.69
CA LEU A 11 -10.17 8.27 -2.95
C LEU A 11 -9.93 8.51 -1.49
N THR A 12 -10.62 7.78 -0.65
CA THR A 12 -10.31 7.79 0.77
C THR A 12 -9.12 6.90 1.02
N GLY A 13 -8.50 7.04 2.21
CA GLY A 13 -7.39 6.17 2.55
C GLY A 13 -7.78 4.70 2.52
N GLU A 14 -8.98 4.38 2.99
CA GLU A 14 -9.43 2.99 3.00
C GLU A 14 -9.59 2.45 1.59
N GLU A 15 -10.06 3.28 0.67
CA GLU A 15 -10.17 2.88 -0.71
C GLU A 15 -8.81 2.63 -1.34
N ILE A 16 -7.82 3.45 -0.97
CA ILE A 16 -6.47 3.27 -1.48
C ILE A 16 -5.89 1.97 -0.97
N VAL A 17 -6.09 1.66 0.31
CA VAL A 17 -5.60 0.41 0.87
C VAL A 17 -6.24 -0.79 0.16
N ALA A 18 -7.54 -0.70 -0.10
CA ALA A 18 -8.23 -1.78 -0.81
C ALA A 18 -7.66 -1.96 -2.21
N ARG A 19 -7.38 -0.86 -2.89
CA ARG A 19 -6.79 -0.94 -4.22
C ARG A 19 -5.38 -1.51 -4.18
N TYR A 20 -4.62 -1.15 -3.14
CA TYR A 20 -3.28 -1.67 -2.99
C TYR A 20 -3.30 -3.21 -2.99
N PHE A 21 -4.15 -3.79 -2.16
CA PHE A 21 -4.18 -5.25 -2.08
C PHE A 21 -4.72 -5.88 -3.36
N ARG A 22 -5.69 -5.23 -4.01
CA ARG A 22 -6.21 -5.74 -5.26
C ARG A 22 -5.15 -5.73 -6.35
N TYR A 23 -4.37 -4.65 -6.42
CA TYR A 23 -3.30 -4.58 -7.42
C TYR A 23 -2.21 -5.59 -7.14
N ILE A 24 -1.89 -5.81 -5.87
CA ILE A 24 -0.93 -6.85 -5.52
C ILE A 24 -1.42 -8.21 -6.02
N ASP A 25 -2.68 -8.52 -5.76
CA ASP A 25 -3.23 -9.81 -6.17
C ASP A 25 -3.26 -9.96 -7.69
N ASN A 26 -3.48 -8.87 -8.39
CA ASN A 26 -3.54 -8.91 -9.85
C ASN A 26 -2.19 -8.68 -10.51
N LYS A 27 -1.15 -8.52 -9.72
CA LYS A 27 0.20 -8.26 -10.21
C LYS A 27 0.25 -7.04 -11.10
N ASP A 28 -0.48 -6.02 -10.70
CA ASP A 28 -0.59 -4.77 -11.44
C ASP A 28 0.41 -3.77 -10.87
N LEU A 29 1.63 -3.84 -11.35
CA LEU A 29 2.70 -3.00 -10.84
C LEU A 29 2.43 -1.52 -11.11
N ASP A 30 1.95 -1.20 -12.31
CA ASP A 30 1.66 0.20 -12.62
C ASP A 30 0.58 0.75 -11.70
N GLY A 31 -0.43 -0.05 -11.40
CA GLY A 31 -1.46 0.37 -10.48
C GLY A 31 -0.91 0.66 -9.10
N ILE A 32 -0.02 -0.21 -8.63
CA ILE A 32 0.60 -0.01 -7.32
C ILE A 32 1.38 1.31 -7.31
N LEU A 33 2.23 1.52 -8.32
CA LEU A 33 3.07 2.70 -8.32
C LEU A 33 2.26 3.98 -8.38
N ASP A 34 1.12 3.93 -9.06
CA ASP A 34 0.25 5.10 -9.13
C ASP A 34 -0.37 5.48 -7.80
N LEU A 35 -0.44 4.56 -6.86
CA LEU A 35 -0.98 4.88 -5.55
C LEU A 35 -0.01 5.67 -4.70
N PHE A 36 1.29 5.63 -5.03
CA PHE A 36 2.32 6.24 -4.21
C PHE A 36 2.66 7.63 -4.69
N ASP A 37 2.96 8.49 -3.73
CA ASP A 37 3.52 9.79 -4.05
C ASP A 37 4.88 9.61 -4.70
N TYR A 38 5.29 10.58 -5.48
CA TYR A 38 6.55 10.50 -6.19
C TYR A 38 7.74 10.27 -5.26
N ASP A 39 7.71 10.90 -4.09
CA ASP A 39 8.79 10.82 -3.13
C ASP A 39 8.46 9.88 -1.98
N ALA A 40 7.58 8.92 -2.22
CA ALA A 40 7.15 8.01 -1.18
C ALA A 40 8.30 7.18 -0.67
N VAL A 41 8.14 6.68 0.55
CA VAL A 41 9.13 5.84 1.19
C VAL A 41 8.47 4.54 1.61
N VAL A 42 9.13 3.43 1.33
CA VAL A 42 8.68 2.13 1.82
C VAL A 42 9.73 1.61 2.78
N TYR A 43 9.29 1.26 3.98
CA TYR A 43 10.14 0.62 4.98
C TYR A 43 9.87 -0.86 4.91
N GLU A 44 10.78 -1.60 4.31
CA GLU A 44 10.56 -3.02 4.09
C GLU A 44 11.39 -3.83 5.08
N PRO A 45 10.91 -5.03 5.41
CA PRO A 45 11.50 -5.76 6.54
C PRO A 45 12.63 -6.71 6.17
N PHE A 46 13.00 -6.79 4.88
CA PHE A 46 13.89 -7.85 4.46
C PHE A 46 15.36 -7.48 4.41
N SER A 47 15.68 -6.21 4.25
CA SER A 47 17.07 -5.84 4.04
C SER A 47 17.52 -4.91 5.13
N LYS A 48 18.84 -4.73 5.21
CA LYS A 48 19.38 -3.83 6.19
C LYS A 48 19.24 -2.39 5.79
N VAL A 49 19.03 -2.14 4.52
CA VAL A 49 18.81 -0.79 4.07
C VAL A 49 17.51 -0.25 4.59
N GLU A 50 16.47 -1.08 4.54
CA GLU A 50 15.21 -0.76 5.18
C GLU A 50 14.36 0.31 4.53
N GLU A 51 14.94 1.31 3.92
CA GLU A 51 14.17 2.40 3.35
C GLU A 51 14.36 2.45 1.85
N LEU A 52 13.24 2.47 1.14
CA LEU A 52 13.25 2.60 -0.31
C LEU A 52 12.62 3.94 -0.63
N HIS A 53 13.41 4.86 -1.18
CA HIS A 53 12.95 6.21 -1.45
C HIS A 53 12.63 6.41 -2.91
N GLY A 54 11.40 6.84 -3.18
CA GLY A 54 10.97 7.19 -4.51
C GLY A 54 10.52 5.99 -5.32
N ARG A 55 9.78 6.26 -6.38
CA ARG A 55 9.21 5.18 -7.18
C ARG A 55 10.24 4.28 -7.82
N SER A 56 11.36 4.83 -8.22
CA SER A 56 12.38 4.00 -8.88
C SER A 56 12.99 2.97 -7.93
N ALA A 57 13.03 3.28 -6.63
CA ALA A 57 13.52 2.32 -5.64
C ALA A 57 12.42 1.36 -5.22
N ILE A 58 11.18 1.82 -5.22
CA ILE A 58 10.04 1.03 -4.79
C ILE A 58 9.67 -0.02 -5.83
N GLU A 59 9.83 0.31 -7.09
CA GLU A 59 9.39 -0.57 -8.17
C GLU A 59 10.00 -1.96 -8.12
N PRO A 60 11.32 -2.12 -7.99
CA PRO A 60 11.89 -3.48 -7.96
C PRO A 60 11.39 -4.27 -6.77
N PHE A 61 11.16 -3.60 -5.64
CA PHE A 61 10.66 -4.29 -4.46
C PHE A 61 9.29 -4.90 -4.74
N PHE A 62 8.40 -4.15 -5.37
CA PHE A 62 7.06 -4.68 -5.63
C PHE A 62 7.08 -5.73 -6.72
N LYS A 63 8.00 -5.63 -7.68
CA LYS A 63 8.13 -6.71 -8.65
C LYS A 63 8.43 -8.03 -7.95
N VAL A 64 9.37 -8.02 -7.04
CA VAL A 64 9.74 -9.24 -6.32
C VAL A 64 8.59 -9.68 -5.42
N ALA A 65 7.95 -8.73 -4.75
CA ALA A 65 6.87 -9.07 -3.84
C ALA A 65 5.70 -9.71 -4.58
N MET A 66 5.40 -9.22 -5.78
CA MET A 66 4.30 -9.79 -6.55
C MET A 66 4.62 -11.19 -7.04
N MET A 67 5.88 -11.44 -7.39
CA MET A 67 6.27 -12.78 -7.78
C MET A 67 6.23 -13.74 -6.60
N ALA A 68 6.65 -13.27 -5.44
CA ALA A 68 6.64 -14.10 -4.25
C ALA A 68 5.24 -14.40 -3.75
N ASN A 69 4.29 -13.54 -4.08
CA ASN A 69 2.91 -13.73 -3.65
C ASN A 69 2.14 -14.72 -4.49
N ASN A 70 2.78 -15.33 -5.46
CA ASN A 70 2.12 -16.30 -6.31
C ASN A 70 1.64 -17.46 -5.44
N GLU A 71 0.35 -17.78 -5.55
CA GLU A 71 -0.24 -18.90 -4.81
C GLU A 71 -0.36 -18.70 -3.31
N LEU A 72 -0.10 -17.51 -2.81
CA LEU A 72 -0.33 -17.25 -1.40
C LEU A 72 -1.80 -16.92 -1.17
N ARG A 73 -2.33 -17.44 -0.09
CA ARG A 73 -3.63 -17.02 0.36
C ARG A 73 -3.43 -15.91 1.35
N ARG A 74 -4.31 -14.93 1.33
CA ARG A 74 -4.15 -13.78 2.18
C ARG A 74 -5.48 -13.36 2.77
N THR A 75 -5.48 -13.14 4.06
CA THR A 75 -6.62 -12.56 4.76
C THR A 75 -6.21 -11.18 5.23
N ILE A 76 -7.04 -10.19 4.99
CA ILE A 76 -6.72 -8.81 5.29
C ILE A 76 -7.76 -8.26 6.24
N LYS A 77 -7.28 -7.64 7.31
CA LYS A 77 -8.14 -6.97 8.26
C LYS A 77 -7.61 -5.56 8.44
N ILE A 78 -8.42 -4.58 8.15
CA ILE A 78 -8.01 -3.19 8.25
C ILE A 78 -8.36 -2.69 9.65
N GLU A 79 -7.36 -2.13 10.33
CA GLU A 79 -7.56 -1.46 11.59
C GLU A 79 -7.58 0.02 11.33
N LYS A 80 -8.50 0.70 11.96
CA LYS A 80 -8.53 2.14 11.79
C LYS A 80 -7.41 2.79 12.54
N ALA A 81 -6.97 3.93 12.04
CA ALA A 81 -5.94 4.69 12.70
C ALA A 81 -6.41 5.11 14.07
N LYS A 82 -5.52 5.10 15.01
CA LYS A 82 -5.85 5.53 16.33
C LYS A 82 -5.96 7.01 16.43
N LYS A 83 -5.22 7.73 15.59
CA LYS A 83 -5.27 9.15 15.65
C LYS A 83 -6.47 9.61 14.94
N ALA A 84 -7.38 10.15 15.66
CA ALA A 84 -8.58 10.63 15.05
C ALA A 84 -8.43 12.00 14.44
N ASP A 85 -7.41 12.73 14.82
CA ASP A 85 -7.28 14.10 14.38
C ASP A 85 -6.93 14.24 12.94
N ASN A 86 -6.37 13.22 12.32
CA ASN A 86 -6.23 13.28 10.87
C ASN A 86 -6.42 11.88 10.38
N ASN A 87 -7.03 11.70 9.28
CA ASN A 87 -7.26 10.38 8.73
C ASN A 87 -6.19 10.02 7.75
N ASN A 88 -4.95 10.33 8.10
CA ASN A 88 -3.84 10.14 7.18
C ASN A 88 -3.05 8.88 7.43
N GLU A 89 -3.53 8.03 8.31
CA GLU A 89 -2.82 6.80 8.60
C GLU A 89 -3.80 5.65 8.73
N ILE A 90 -3.50 4.53 8.09
CA ILE A 90 -4.32 3.33 8.19
C ILE A 90 -3.39 2.15 8.36
N THR A 91 -3.72 1.28 9.29
CA THR A 91 -2.97 0.04 9.51
C THR A 91 -3.81 -1.13 9.06
N ALA A 92 -3.20 -2.02 8.29
CA ALA A 92 -3.85 -3.24 7.85
C ALA A 92 -3.05 -4.43 8.37
N LEU A 93 -3.75 -5.39 8.93
CA LEU A 93 -3.16 -6.65 9.34
C LEU A 93 -3.43 -7.67 8.26
N THR A 94 -2.40 -8.39 7.86
CA THR A 94 -2.55 -9.44 6.87
C THR A 94 -2.05 -10.74 7.43
N THR A 95 -2.67 -11.83 7.00
CA THR A 95 -2.20 -13.16 7.33
C THR A 95 -1.96 -13.87 6.00
N PHE A 96 -0.75 -14.34 5.82
CA PHE A 96 -0.38 -15.08 4.61
C PHE A 96 -0.37 -16.56 4.96
N GLU A 97 -0.95 -17.37 4.10
CA GLU A 97 -0.99 -18.82 4.32
C GLU A 97 -0.36 -19.52 3.15
N LYS A 98 0.73 -20.19 3.41
CA LYS A 98 1.37 -21.04 2.43
C LYS A 98 2.14 -22.07 3.25
N GLY A 99 1.39 -23.02 3.80
CA GLY A 99 1.97 -23.95 4.74
C GLY A 99 1.83 -23.38 6.14
N ASP A 100 2.72 -22.49 6.48
CA ASP A 100 2.66 -21.82 7.76
C ASP A 100 1.91 -20.49 7.62
N LYS A 101 1.38 -20.01 8.72
CA LYS A 101 0.73 -18.71 8.74
C LYS A 101 1.74 -17.66 9.16
N VAL A 102 1.86 -16.63 8.35
CA VAL A 102 2.72 -15.51 8.64
C VAL A 102 1.87 -14.26 8.73
N LYS A 103 2.04 -13.50 9.78
CA LYS A 103 1.26 -12.29 9.98
C LYS A 103 2.11 -11.07 9.69
N GLY A 104 1.50 -10.09 9.06
CA GLY A 104 2.17 -8.84 8.77
C GLY A 104 1.30 -7.67 9.14
N ARG A 105 1.94 -6.55 9.42
CA ARG A 105 1.25 -5.31 9.66
C ARG A 105 1.77 -4.29 8.67
N LEU A 106 0.86 -3.66 7.94
CA LEU A 106 1.22 -2.63 6.97
C LEU A 106 0.59 -1.33 7.44
N THR A 107 1.42 -0.34 7.65
CA THR A 107 0.94 0.98 8.07
C THR A 107 1.14 1.95 6.92
N PHE A 108 0.06 2.53 6.46
CA PHE A 108 0.05 3.45 5.32
C PHE A 108 -0.14 4.87 5.84
N GLU A 109 0.73 5.78 5.41
CA GLU A 109 0.53 7.19 5.64
C GLU A 109 0.24 7.86 4.31
N PHE A 110 -0.64 8.83 4.32
CA PHE A 110 -1.10 9.47 3.10
C PHE A 110 -0.77 10.94 3.07
N ILE A 111 -0.71 11.48 1.86
CA ILE A 111 -0.52 12.91 1.67
C ILE A 111 -1.44 13.30 0.52
N GLU A 112 -1.95 14.53 0.56
CA GLU A 112 -2.76 15.04 -0.54
C GLU A 112 -1.86 15.86 -1.45
N ASP A 113 -1.99 15.61 -2.74
CA ASP A 113 -1.20 16.38 -3.69
C ASP A 113 -1.91 17.69 -4.01
N ASP A 114 -1.33 18.46 -4.93
CA ASP A 114 -1.86 19.80 -5.22
C ASP A 114 -3.27 19.77 -5.78
N SER A 115 -3.68 18.67 -6.35
CA SER A 115 -5.03 18.57 -6.90
C SER A 115 -6.01 18.03 -5.86
N GLY A 116 -5.56 17.77 -4.65
CA GLY A 116 -6.42 17.25 -3.61
C GLY A 116 -6.53 15.74 -3.60
N GLU A 117 -5.80 15.06 -4.46
CA GLU A 117 -5.82 13.61 -4.48
C GLU A 117 -4.90 13.04 -3.42
N LYS A 118 -5.37 12.03 -2.74
CA LYS A 118 -4.61 11.39 -1.70
C LYS A 118 -3.70 10.33 -2.31
N ARG A 119 -2.46 10.29 -1.84
CA ARG A 119 -1.50 9.29 -2.30
C ARG A 119 -0.77 8.73 -1.09
N ILE A 120 -0.18 7.57 -1.25
CA ILE A 120 0.59 6.97 -0.16
C ILE A 120 1.92 7.71 -0.05
N LYS A 121 2.15 8.28 1.12
CA LYS A 121 3.39 8.96 1.41
C LYS A 121 4.43 7.99 1.94
N SER A 122 4.02 7.06 2.77
CA SER A 122 4.92 6.04 3.26
C SER A 122 4.16 4.77 3.54
N LEU A 123 4.85 3.67 3.45
CA LEU A 123 4.31 2.36 3.78
C LEU A 123 5.35 1.64 4.64
N HIS A 124 4.95 1.26 5.83
CA HIS A 124 5.80 0.54 6.75
C HIS A 124 5.32 -0.90 6.85
N ILE A 125 6.16 -1.84 6.50
CA ILE A 125 5.81 -3.26 6.50
C ILE A 125 6.58 -3.95 7.60
N GLU A 126 5.86 -4.66 8.47
CA GLU A 126 6.46 -5.40 9.58
C GLU A 126 5.94 -6.81 9.58
N PHE A 127 6.77 -7.75 9.97
CA PHE A 127 6.31 -9.10 10.26
C PHE A 127 6.12 -9.22 11.76
N LEU A 128 5.07 -9.90 12.14
CA LEU A 128 4.73 -10.05 13.55
C LEU A 128 5.08 -11.44 14.05
#